data_65970493933d6e74d3aa05eef8aabaca
#
_entry.id   65970493933d6e74d3aa05eef8aabaca
#
_cell.length_a   1.000
_cell.length_b   1.000
_cell.length_c   1.000
_cell.angle_alpha   90.00
_cell.angle_beta   90.00
_cell.angle_gamma   90.00
#
_symmetry.space_group_name_H-M   'P 1'
#
loop_
_entity.id
_entity.type
_entity.pdbx_description
1 polymer ?
#
loop_
_entity_poly.entity_id
_entity_poly.type
_entity_poly.pdbx_seq_one_letter_code
_entity_poly.pdbx_strand_id
1 'polypeptide(L)'
;MNFKKKVVVGAFVALVSGSPFAAEMNAGTIHFTGEIIEPSCTIQGDNGSDSTVPLGTYPASLFTDVGTESTLMPFSITLTGCPLKSDGLPSIQLTFNGTTTLTASKTLLDVSTITTAGDTAATGVGIAVTPDTKDTQYISMDGSEGQIAIELPTKKEDLIRADFNARYKSFSKTVTAGPADADMTVNIIYR
;
A
#
# COMPACT_ATOMS: atom_id res chain seq x y z
N MET A 1 -109.06 -31.39 -13.58
CA MET A 1 -107.98 -31.23 -14.58
C MET A 1 -106.86 -30.43 -13.85
N ASN A 2 -105.82 -31.18 -13.38
CA ASN A 2 -104.86 -30.65 -12.44
C ASN A 2 -103.57 -30.26 -13.15
N PHE A 3 -103.31 -28.97 -13.15
CA PHE A 3 -102.03 -28.42 -13.66
C PHE A 3 -101.00 -28.34 -12.54
N LYS A 4 -100.01 -29.25 -12.55
CA LYS A 4 -98.85 -29.17 -11.63
C LYS A 4 -97.87 -28.16 -12.13
N LYS A 5 -97.69 -27.04 -11.38
CA LYS A 5 -96.60 -26.07 -11.61
C LYS A 5 -95.29 -26.64 -11.09
N LYS A 6 -94.32 -26.79 -11.97
CA LYS A 6 -92.93 -27.09 -11.60
C LYS A 6 -92.20 -25.76 -11.31
N VAL A 7 -91.77 -25.62 -10.08
CA VAL A 7 -90.82 -24.50 -9.65
C VAL A 7 -89.39 -24.94 -9.92
N VAL A 8 -88.73 -24.22 -10.80
CA VAL A 8 -87.32 -24.42 -11.06
C VAL A 8 -86.56 -23.46 -10.14
N VAL A 9 -85.83 -24.00 -9.13
CA VAL A 9 -84.97 -23.24 -8.26
C VAL A 9 -83.60 -23.15 -8.94
N GLY A 10 -83.24 -21.97 -9.46
CA GLY A 10 -81.92 -21.68 -9.98
C GLY A 10 -80.93 -21.39 -8.84
N ALA A 11 -79.98 -22.29 -8.70
CA ALA A 11 -78.86 -22.07 -7.76
C ALA A 11 -77.84 -21.06 -8.39
N PHE A 12 -77.74 -19.86 -7.84
CA PHE A 12 -76.68 -18.92 -8.16
C PHE A 12 -75.40 -19.32 -7.42
N VAL A 13 -74.43 -19.86 -8.13
CA VAL A 13 -73.07 -20.09 -7.60
C VAL A 13 -72.34 -18.80 -7.74
N ALA A 14 -72.16 -18.10 -6.63
CA ALA A 14 -71.26 -16.90 -6.55
C ALA A 14 -69.79 -17.38 -6.55
N LEU A 15 -69.10 -17.21 -7.65
CA LEU A 15 -67.67 -17.37 -7.75
C LEU A 15 -67.00 -16.22 -6.99
N VAL A 16 -66.54 -16.47 -5.74
CA VAL A 16 -65.67 -15.54 -5.00
C VAL A 16 -64.26 -15.71 -5.58
N SER A 17 -63.88 -14.85 -6.50
CA SER A 17 -62.50 -14.70 -6.95
C SER A 17 -61.67 -14.10 -5.81
N GLY A 18 -61.09 -14.95 -4.97
CA GLY A 18 -60.06 -14.52 -4.01
C GLY A 18 -58.83 -14.10 -4.75
N SER A 19 -58.52 -12.81 -4.73
CA SER A 19 -57.24 -12.28 -5.19
C SER A 19 -56.16 -12.87 -4.29
N PRO A 20 -55.08 -13.47 -4.83
CA PRO A 20 -53.96 -13.87 -4.00
C PRO A 20 -53.29 -12.61 -3.49
N PHE A 21 -53.43 -12.32 -2.22
CA PHE A 21 -52.59 -11.33 -1.56
C PHE A 21 -51.17 -11.89 -1.55
N ALA A 22 -50.29 -11.36 -2.37
CA ALA A 22 -48.87 -11.62 -2.23
C ALA A 22 -48.42 -11.04 -0.85
N ALA A 23 -48.21 -11.95 0.09
CA ALA A 23 -47.64 -11.54 1.39
C ALA A 23 -46.18 -11.17 1.18
N GLU A 24 -45.88 -9.90 1.31
CA GLU A 24 -44.52 -9.40 1.33
C GLU A 24 -43.90 -9.83 2.67
N MET A 25 -42.90 -10.72 2.60
CA MET A 25 -42.17 -11.17 3.79
C MET A 25 -40.83 -10.44 3.84
N ASN A 26 -40.54 -9.80 4.97
CA ASN A 26 -39.21 -9.24 5.25
C ASN A 26 -38.20 -10.41 5.36
N ALA A 27 -37.34 -10.55 4.37
CA ALA A 27 -36.35 -11.61 4.28
C ALA A 27 -35.11 -11.36 5.14
N GLY A 28 -34.93 -10.16 5.71
CA GLY A 28 -33.82 -9.80 6.56
C GLY A 28 -33.39 -8.34 6.39
N THR A 29 -32.46 -7.93 7.22
CA THR A 29 -31.86 -6.59 7.20
C THR A 29 -30.37 -6.73 6.91
N ILE A 30 -29.85 -5.93 6.00
CA ILE A 30 -28.42 -5.83 5.73
C ILE A 30 -27.92 -4.57 6.42
N HIS A 31 -26.96 -4.74 7.31
CA HIS A 31 -26.31 -3.64 8.00
C HIS A 31 -25.02 -3.28 7.28
N PHE A 32 -24.88 -2.03 6.86
CA PHE A 32 -23.64 -1.49 6.33
C PHE A 32 -22.93 -0.77 7.47
N THR A 33 -21.68 -1.15 7.71
CA THR A 33 -20.82 -0.52 8.70
C THR A 33 -19.58 -0.01 8.01
N GLY A 34 -19.04 1.13 8.45
CA GLY A 34 -17.85 1.74 7.90
C GLY A 34 -17.50 3.00 8.68
N GLU A 35 -16.33 3.52 8.42
CA GLU A 35 -15.79 4.72 9.01
C GLU A 35 -15.27 5.63 7.90
N ILE A 36 -15.47 6.93 8.04
CA ILE A 36 -14.85 7.95 7.19
C ILE A 36 -13.81 8.65 8.05
N ILE A 37 -12.56 8.60 7.60
CA ILE A 37 -11.44 9.21 8.32
C ILE A 37 -10.85 10.35 7.50
N GLU A 38 -10.14 11.26 8.18
CA GLU A 38 -9.28 12.25 7.56
C GLU A 38 -7.84 11.73 7.56
N PRO A 39 -7.22 11.47 6.37
CA PRO A 39 -5.83 11.02 6.32
C PRO A 39 -4.93 12.15 6.81
N SER A 40 -4.27 11.93 7.95
CA SER A 40 -3.52 12.98 8.63
C SER A 40 -2.06 12.62 8.92
N CYS A 41 -1.61 11.37 8.66
CA CYS A 41 -0.22 11.02 8.85
C CYS A 41 0.70 11.87 7.97
N THR A 42 1.74 12.44 8.58
CA THR A 42 2.81 13.15 7.88
C THR A 42 4.15 12.52 8.19
N ILE A 43 5.03 12.43 7.20
CA ILE A 43 6.41 11.99 7.41
C ILE A 43 7.17 13.13 8.08
N GLN A 44 7.88 12.80 9.17
CA GLN A 44 8.81 13.71 9.82
C GLN A 44 10.21 13.43 9.31
N GLY A 45 10.70 14.30 8.44
CA GLY A 45 12.05 14.24 7.86
C GLY A 45 12.98 15.28 8.45
N ASP A 46 14.21 15.32 7.95
CA ASP A 46 15.25 16.29 8.36
C ASP A 46 14.94 17.69 7.85
N ASN A 47 14.20 17.78 6.75
CA ASN A 47 13.77 19.05 6.14
C ASN A 47 12.27 18.93 5.75
N GLY A 48 11.39 19.14 6.73
CA GLY A 48 9.94 18.94 6.54
C GLY A 48 9.59 17.46 6.39
N SER A 49 9.11 17.05 5.23
CA SER A 49 8.82 15.63 4.91
C SER A 49 10.01 14.89 4.27
N ASP A 50 11.08 15.62 3.92
CA ASP A 50 12.21 15.05 3.19
C ASP A 50 13.33 14.64 4.15
N SER A 51 13.98 13.52 3.86
CA SER A 51 15.09 12.97 4.61
C SER A 51 16.25 12.61 3.71
N THR A 52 17.47 12.84 4.17
CA THR A 52 18.70 12.44 3.48
C THR A 52 19.35 11.26 4.19
N VAL A 53 19.59 10.17 3.45
CA VAL A 53 20.27 8.97 3.95
C VAL A 53 21.67 8.89 3.35
N PRO A 54 22.74 9.22 4.10
CA PRO A 54 24.10 9.14 3.59
C PRO A 54 24.54 7.67 3.49
N LEU A 55 24.67 7.14 2.27
CA LEU A 55 25.10 5.75 2.04
C LEU A 55 26.61 5.55 2.16
N GLY A 56 27.40 6.62 2.13
CA GLY A 56 28.87 6.59 2.19
C GLY A 56 29.52 6.44 0.81
N THR A 57 30.84 6.36 0.81
CA THR A 57 31.67 6.28 -0.41
C THR A 57 32.39 4.94 -0.45
N TYR A 58 32.27 4.25 -1.56
CA TYR A 58 32.87 2.93 -1.78
C TYR A 58 33.69 2.90 -3.09
N PRO A 59 34.82 2.21 -3.12
CA PRO A 59 35.56 2.03 -4.36
C PRO A 59 34.79 1.09 -5.31
N ALA A 60 34.82 1.38 -6.61
CA ALA A 60 34.18 0.51 -7.62
C ALA A 60 34.72 -0.94 -7.56
N SER A 61 35.97 -1.12 -7.12
CA SER A 61 36.61 -2.43 -6.94
C SER A 61 35.98 -3.30 -5.83
N LEU A 62 35.11 -2.73 -4.98
CA LEU A 62 34.33 -3.53 -4.02
C LEU A 62 33.34 -4.43 -4.75
N PHE A 63 32.78 -3.97 -5.86
CA PHE A 63 31.69 -4.63 -6.57
C PHE A 63 32.23 -5.54 -7.67
N THR A 64 32.85 -6.67 -7.27
CA THR A 64 33.51 -7.61 -8.19
C THR A 64 32.56 -8.50 -8.98
N ASP A 65 31.38 -8.76 -8.42
CA ASP A 65 30.38 -9.68 -8.95
C ASP A 65 28.98 -9.06 -8.90
N VAL A 66 28.09 -9.54 -9.77
CA VAL A 66 26.68 -9.18 -9.70
C VAL A 66 26.09 -9.64 -8.36
N GLY A 67 25.41 -8.72 -7.68
CA GLY A 67 24.82 -8.97 -6.37
C GLY A 67 25.74 -8.63 -5.20
N THR A 68 26.97 -8.14 -5.44
CA THR A 68 27.83 -7.63 -4.36
C THR A 68 27.20 -6.38 -3.74
N GLU A 69 27.19 -6.30 -2.42
CA GLU A 69 26.55 -5.26 -1.64
C GLU A 69 27.55 -4.46 -0.79
N SER A 70 27.27 -3.19 -0.58
CA SER A 70 27.98 -2.35 0.40
C SER A 70 27.49 -2.62 1.83
N THR A 71 28.07 -1.93 2.80
CA THR A 71 27.60 -1.91 4.18
C THR A 71 26.16 -1.40 4.26
N LEU A 72 25.38 -1.98 5.17
CA LEU A 72 24.02 -1.55 5.49
C LEU A 72 24.07 -0.18 6.19
N MET A 73 23.26 0.75 5.70
CA MET A 73 23.08 2.07 6.29
C MET A 73 21.66 2.18 6.84
N PRO A 74 21.49 2.18 8.17
CA PRO A 74 20.18 2.24 8.80
C PRO A 74 19.56 3.62 8.65
N PHE A 75 18.25 3.64 8.42
CA PHE A 75 17.44 4.87 8.45
C PHE A 75 16.01 4.53 8.92
N SER A 76 15.25 5.58 9.27
CA SER A 76 13.91 5.41 9.78
C SER A 76 12.94 6.37 9.10
N ILE A 77 11.74 5.88 8.86
CA ILE A 77 10.61 6.71 8.48
C ILE A 77 9.75 6.91 9.72
N THR A 78 9.65 8.14 10.19
CA THR A 78 8.83 8.51 11.34
C THR A 78 7.56 9.22 10.86
N LEU A 79 6.40 8.79 11.36
CA LEU A 79 5.11 9.36 11.04
C LEU A 79 4.52 10.05 12.26
N THR A 80 3.93 11.21 12.05
CA THR A 80 3.28 12.02 13.06
C THR A 80 1.86 12.39 12.67
N GLY A 81 1.04 12.75 13.64
CA GLY A 81 -0.33 13.22 13.39
C GLY A 81 -1.26 12.17 12.81
N CYS A 82 -0.93 10.90 12.92
CA CYS A 82 -1.76 9.81 12.41
C CYS A 82 -3.10 9.72 13.13
N PRO A 83 -4.18 9.23 12.45
CA PRO A 83 -5.42 8.88 13.12
C PRO A 83 -5.19 7.76 14.14
N LEU A 84 -6.08 7.64 15.11
CA LEU A 84 -6.02 6.56 16.09
C LEU A 84 -6.51 5.25 15.45
N LYS A 85 -5.97 4.14 15.94
CA LYS A 85 -6.41 2.79 15.59
C LYS A 85 -7.89 2.61 15.91
N SER A 86 -8.66 2.09 14.97
CA SER A 86 -10.06 1.70 15.14
C SER A 86 -10.32 0.35 14.46
N ASP A 87 -11.49 -0.24 14.70
CA ASP A 87 -11.86 -1.52 14.06
C ASP A 87 -11.97 -1.39 12.54
N GLY A 88 -12.35 -0.20 12.04
CA GLY A 88 -12.42 0.10 10.60
C GLY A 88 -11.08 0.50 9.98
N LEU A 89 -10.11 0.90 10.82
CA LEU A 89 -8.78 1.34 10.38
C LEU A 89 -7.71 0.87 11.39
N PRO A 90 -7.28 -0.40 11.34
CA PRO A 90 -6.29 -0.93 12.26
C PRO A 90 -4.85 -0.53 11.93
N SER A 91 -4.55 -0.26 10.66
CA SER A 91 -3.18 -0.06 10.19
C SER A 91 -3.11 0.86 8.98
N ILE A 92 -1.90 1.28 8.67
CA ILE A 92 -1.51 1.90 7.40
C ILE A 92 -0.49 1.01 6.69
N GLN A 93 -0.35 1.22 5.39
CA GLN A 93 0.70 0.61 4.59
C GLN A 93 1.57 1.68 3.97
N LEU A 94 2.87 1.42 3.91
CA LEU A 94 3.81 2.22 3.13
C LEU A 94 4.01 1.57 1.76
N THR A 95 3.96 2.38 0.72
CA THR A 95 4.39 2.01 -0.63
C THR A 95 5.50 2.92 -1.09
N PHE A 96 6.34 2.41 -1.97
CA PHE A 96 7.58 3.04 -2.37
C PHE A 96 7.65 3.16 -3.88
N ASN A 97 8.03 4.33 -4.37
CA ASN A 97 8.22 4.59 -5.79
C ASN A 97 9.59 5.20 -6.04
N GLY A 98 10.23 4.74 -7.10
CA GLY A 98 11.49 5.29 -7.56
C GLY A 98 11.84 4.82 -8.95
N THR A 99 12.85 5.44 -9.58
CA THR A 99 13.28 5.06 -10.92
C THR A 99 14.09 3.76 -10.88
N THR A 100 13.75 2.80 -11.72
CA THR A 100 14.36 1.46 -11.77
C THR A 100 14.63 0.99 -13.21
N THR A 101 14.63 1.92 -14.18
CA THR A 101 14.71 1.60 -15.61
C THR A 101 16.08 1.06 -16.01
N LEU A 102 17.17 1.66 -15.47
CA LEU A 102 18.55 1.26 -15.79
C LEU A 102 18.95 -0.06 -15.13
N THR A 103 18.49 -0.27 -13.89
CA THR A 103 18.74 -1.51 -13.16
C THR A 103 17.91 -2.69 -13.69
N ALA A 104 16.84 -2.40 -14.41
CA ALA A 104 15.82 -3.38 -14.86
C ALA A 104 15.30 -4.26 -13.72
N SER A 105 15.34 -3.77 -12.49
CA SER A 105 14.92 -4.48 -11.28
C SER A 105 14.08 -3.58 -10.40
N LYS A 106 12.82 -3.93 -10.19
CA LYS A 106 11.90 -3.16 -9.34
C LYS A 106 12.36 -2.97 -7.89
N THR A 107 13.40 -3.69 -7.47
CA THR A 107 13.95 -3.63 -6.10
C THR A 107 15.29 -2.89 -6.02
N LEU A 108 15.74 -2.28 -7.12
CA LEU A 108 16.96 -1.50 -7.18
C LEU A 108 16.68 -0.15 -7.82
N LEU A 109 16.86 0.93 -7.07
CA LEU A 109 16.80 2.29 -7.60
C LEU A 109 17.96 2.55 -8.55
N ASP A 110 17.69 3.25 -9.63
CA ASP A 110 18.70 3.79 -10.52
C ASP A 110 19.50 4.87 -9.81
N VAL A 111 20.82 4.85 -9.95
CA VAL A 111 21.66 5.94 -9.43
C VAL A 111 21.86 7.04 -10.47
N SER A 112 22.02 8.26 -9.99
CA SER A 112 22.09 9.49 -10.79
C SER A 112 23.05 10.52 -10.15
N THR A 113 23.03 11.74 -10.67
CA THR A 113 23.86 12.88 -10.24
C THR A 113 23.04 13.99 -9.59
N ILE A 114 22.13 13.65 -8.67
CA ILE A 114 21.20 14.61 -8.05
C ILE A 114 21.96 15.72 -7.34
N THR A 115 23.00 15.37 -6.56
CA THR A 115 23.77 16.31 -5.75
C THR A 115 24.99 16.89 -6.46
N THR A 116 25.37 16.34 -7.63
CA THR A 116 26.61 16.70 -8.36
C THR A 116 26.31 16.96 -9.84
N ALA A 117 25.63 18.07 -10.12
CA ALA A 117 25.28 18.45 -11.50
C ALA A 117 26.55 18.61 -12.37
N GLY A 118 26.54 17.95 -13.53
CA GLY A 118 27.63 17.98 -14.51
C GLY A 118 28.59 16.80 -14.47
N ASP A 119 28.54 15.96 -13.43
CA ASP A 119 29.31 14.72 -13.34
C ASP A 119 28.60 13.57 -14.08
N THR A 120 29.35 12.51 -14.34
CA THR A 120 28.78 11.26 -14.88
C THR A 120 28.45 10.32 -13.72
N ALA A 121 27.20 9.86 -13.63
CA ALA A 121 26.78 8.92 -12.60
C ALA A 121 27.56 7.60 -12.68
N ALA A 122 27.71 6.96 -11.54
CA ALA A 122 28.18 5.59 -11.46
C ALA A 122 27.27 4.66 -12.29
N THR A 123 27.84 3.59 -12.84
CA THR A 123 27.09 2.57 -13.59
C THR A 123 27.27 1.20 -13.00
N GLY A 124 26.35 0.27 -13.28
CA GLY A 124 26.44 -1.12 -12.84
C GLY A 124 26.04 -1.34 -11.38
N VAL A 125 25.64 -0.30 -10.67
CA VAL A 125 25.21 -0.33 -9.26
C VAL A 125 23.88 0.40 -9.11
N GLY A 126 23.05 -0.04 -8.17
CA GLY A 126 21.80 0.59 -7.77
C GLY A 126 21.66 0.60 -6.26
N ILE A 127 20.60 1.22 -5.73
CA ILE A 127 20.33 1.28 -4.29
C ILE A 127 19.20 0.32 -3.96
N ALA A 128 19.46 -0.60 -3.03
CA ALA A 128 18.49 -1.52 -2.46
C ALA A 128 18.08 -1.07 -1.06
N VAL A 129 16.79 -1.26 -0.73
CA VAL A 129 16.23 -0.98 0.59
C VAL A 129 15.59 -2.24 1.13
N THR A 130 15.78 -2.50 2.43
CA THR A 130 15.17 -3.63 3.15
C THR A 130 14.61 -3.15 4.48
N PRO A 131 13.56 -3.79 5.05
CA PRO A 131 13.20 -3.59 6.44
C PRO A 131 14.37 -4.01 7.35
N ASP A 132 14.60 -3.29 8.45
CA ASP A 132 15.70 -3.58 9.39
C ASP A 132 15.67 -5.02 9.95
N THR A 133 14.48 -5.56 10.13
CA THR A 133 14.30 -6.94 10.66
C THR A 133 14.45 -8.03 9.60
N LYS A 134 14.60 -7.69 8.32
CA LYS A 134 14.61 -8.64 7.20
C LYS A 134 15.54 -8.21 6.07
N ASP A 135 16.84 -8.26 6.30
CA ASP A 135 17.88 -7.79 5.37
C ASP A 135 17.89 -8.43 3.98
N THR A 136 17.16 -9.52 3.79
CA THR A 136 17.06 -10.23 2.51
C THR A 136 15.73 -9.93 1.78
N GLN A 137 14.80 -9.23 2.41
CA GLN A 137 13.52 -8.85 1.82
C GLN A 137 13.63 -7.46 1.18
N TYR A 138 14.01 -7.40 -0.08
CA TYR A 138 14.10 -6.13 -0.82
C TYR A 138 12.72 -5.52 -1.06
N ILE A 139 12.62 -4.22 -0.82
CA ILE A 139 11.42 -3.43 -1.10
C ILE A 139 11.32 -3.16 -2.59
N SER A 140 10.12 -3.32 -3.15
CA SER A 140 9.83 -2.95 -4.53
C SER A 140 9.52 -1.46 -4.63
N MET A 141 10.09 -0.80 -5.64
CA MET A 141 9.98 0.64 -5.91
C MET A 141 8.95 0.97 -6.99
N ASP A 142 7.96 0.11 -7.15
CA ASP A 142 6.91 0.19 -8.17
C ASP A 142 5.52 0.57 -7.62
N GLY A 143 5.46 0.99 -6.36
CA GLY A 143 4.21 1.32 -5.68
C GLY A 143 3.40 0.10 -5.19
N SER A 144 3.97 -1.11 -5.25
CA SER A 144 3.30 -2.34 -4.78
C SER A 144 2.89 -2.21 -3.31
N GLU A 145 1.65 -2.62 -3.03
CA GLU A 145 1.09 -2.68 -1.68
C GLU A 145 1.52 -3.95 -0.93
N GLY A 146 1.26 -3.97 0.39
CA GLY A 146 1.46 -5.16 1.24
C GLY A 146 2.90 -5.43 1.65
N GLN A 147 3.84 -4.55 1.32
CA GLN A 147 5.24 -4.71 1.67
C GLN A 147 5.54 -4.34 3.13
N ILE A 148 5.02 -3.21 3.58
CA ILE A 148 5.19 -2.67 4.93
C ILE A 148 3.82 -2.28 5.48
N ALA A 149 3.36 -2.97 6.49
CA ALA A 149 2.16 -2.64 7.25
C ALA A 149 2.55 -2.19 8.66
N ILE A 150 1.96 -1.10 9.12
CA ILE A 150 2.25 -0.50 10.43
C ILE A 150 0.94 -0.30 11.16
N GLU A 151 0.85 -0.78 12.39
CA GLU A 151 -0.32 -0.53 13.23
C GLU A 151 -0.44 0.94 13.59
N LEU A 152 -1.65 1.46 13.54
CA LEU A 152 -1.94 2.82 13.98
C LEU A 152 -1.82 2.95 15.50
N PRO A 153 -1.48 4.15 16.01
CA PRO A 153 -1.31 4.37 17.44
C PRO A 153 -2.65 4.30 18.17
N THR A 154 -2.61 3.92 19.44
CA THR A 154 -3.77 3.95 20.32
C THR A 154 -3.90 5.27 21.07
N LYS A 155 -2.88 6.10 21.06
CA LYS A 155 -2.84 7.44 21.67
C LYS A 155 -2.33 8.45 20.67
N LYS A 156 -2.87 9.66 20.72
CA LYS A 156 -2.60 10.72 19.73
C LYS A 156 -1.14 11.20 19.72
N GLU A 157 -0.45 11.07 20.84
CA GLU A 157 0.95 11.49 21.02
C GLU A 157 1.96 10.43 20.59
N ASP A 158 1.51 9.21 20.30
CA ASP A 158 2.41 8.13 19.92
C ASP A 158 2.94 8.37 18.49
N LEU A 159 4.26 8.31 18.35
CA LEU A 159 4.93 8.34 17.06
C LEU A 159 4.96 6.92 16.46
N ILE A 160 4.78 6.86 15.16
CA ILE A 160 4.99 5.62 14.41
C ILE A 160 6.36 5.68 13.76
N ARG A 161 7.14 4.61 13.91
CA ARG A 161 8.45 4.49 13.30
C ARG A 161 8.58 3.16 12.58
N ALA A 162 9.10 3.23 11.36
CA ALA A 162 9.50 2.07 10.58
C ALA A 162 11.00 2.17 10.27
N ASP A 163 11.75 1.13 10.61
CA ASP A 163 13.21 1.08 10.47
C ASP A 163 13.60 0.27 9.23
N PHE A 164 14.58 0.78 8.50
CA PHE A 164 15.05 0.24 7.23
C PHE A 164 16.57 0.27 7.16
N ASN A 165 17.12 -0.53 6.24
CA ASN A 165 18.50 -0.47 5.81
C ASN A 165 18.57 -0.19 4.32
N ALA A 166 19.44 0.73 3.91
CA ALA A 166 19.76 1.00 2.51
C ALA A 166 21.22 0.61 2.22
N ARG A 167 21.51 0.24 0.96
CA ARG A 167 22.85 -0.13 0.52
C ARG A 167 22.97 -0.08 -0.99
N TYR A 168 24.19 0.10 -1.48
CA TYR A 168 24.49 -0.15 -2.88
C TYR A 168 24.53 -1.66 -3.17
N LYS A 169 24.04 -2.03 -4.34
CA LYS A 169 24.09 -3.40 -4.85
C LYS A 169 24.41 -3.40 -6.33
N SER A 170 25.42 -4.17 -6.72
CA SER A 170 25.78 -4.31 -8.14
C SER A 170 24.75 -5.14 -8.89
N PHE A 171 24.38 -4.68 -10.08
CA PHE A 171 23.60 -5.44 -11.06
C PHE A 171 24.41 -5.78 -12.33
N SER A 172 25.65 -5.32 -12.41
CA SER A 172 26.60 -5.60 -13.49
C SER A 172 27.94 -6.05 -12.89
N LYS A 173 28.71 -6.83 -13.69
CA LYS A 173 30.10 -7.18 -13.34
C LYS A 173 31.04 -5.99 -13.47
N THR A 174 30.67 -4.98 -14.25
CA THR A 174 31.48 -3.77 -14.43
C THR A 174 30.75 -2.63 -13.73
N VAL A 175 31.40 -2.07 -12.73
CA VAL A 175 30.93 -0.88 -12.00
C VAL A 175 31.90 0.25 -12.28
N THR A 176 31.39 1.41 -12.67
CA THR A 176 32.21 2.64 -12.84
C THR A 176 32.03 3.57 -11.65
N ALA A 177 33.07 4.32 -11.33
CA ALA A 177 33.00 5.37 -10.33
C ALA A 177 32.18 6.56 -10.84
N GLY A 178 31.53 7.25 -9.92
CA GLY A 178 30.74 8.46 -10.15
C GLY A 178 29.77 8.70 -8.98
N PRO A 179 29.05 9.83 -8.98
CA PRO A 179 27.92 10.05 -8.08
C PRO A 179 26.91 8.93 -8.20
N ALA A 180 26.29 8.58 -7.08
CA ALA A 180 25.37 7.45 -7.00
C ALA A 180 24.16 7.79 -6.11
N ASP A 181 23.50 8.89 -6.45
CA ASP A 181 22.33 9.40 -5.73
C ASP A 181 21.05 8.82 -6.30
N ALA A 182 20.00 8.65 -5.47
CA ALA A 182 18.67 8.30 -5.92
C ALA A 182 17.59 8.89 -5.00
N ASP A 183 16.43 9.17 -5.57
CA ASP A 183 15.23 9.55 -4.82
C ASP A 183 14.25 8.41 -4.76
N MET A 184 13.63 8.28 -3.58
CA MET A 184 12.54 7.35 -3.32
C MET A 184 11.35 8.11 -2.72
N THR A 185 10.20 8.01 -3.35
CA THR A 185 8.95 8.57 -2.81
C THR A 185 8.24 7.52 -1.96
N VAL A 186 7.81 7.93 -0.78
CA VAL A 186 7.01 7.10 0.14
C VAL A 186 5.58 7.60 0.16
N ASN A 187 4.62 6.69 -0.03
CA ASN A 187 3.19 7.00 0.07
C ASN A 187 2.57 6.20 1.21
N ILE A 188 1.54 6.78 1.83
CA ILE A 188 0.82 6.20 2.94
C ILE A 188 -0.57 5.79 2.45
N ILE A 189 -0.92 4.53 2.64
CA ILE A 189 -2.24 3.97 2.32
C ILE A 189 -2.92 3.57 3.63
N TYR A 190 -4.15 4.01 3.82
CA TYR A 190 -4.99 3.70 4.99
C TYR A 190 -5.84 2.46 4.68
N ARG A 191 -5.74 1.42 5.54
CA ARG A 191 -6.43 0.13 5.35
C ARG A 191 -7.05 -0.37 6.65
#